data_3bf0144638e6307f22c67fce2238d64d
#
_entry.id   3bf0144638e6307f22c67fce2238d64d
#
_cell.length_a   1.000
_cell.length_b   1.000
_cell.length_c   1.000
_cell.angle_alpha   90.00
_cell.angle_beta   90.00
_cell.angle_gamma   90.00
#
_symmetry.space_group_name_H-M   'P 1'
#
loop_
_entity.id
_entity.type
_entity.pdbx_description
1 polymer ?
#
loop_
_entity_poly.entity_id
_entity_poly.type
_entity_poly.pdbx_seq_one_letter_code
_entity_poly.pdbx_strand_id
1 'polypeptide(L)'
;LNGPWTFAGDDGLVLDVPADPAVWSHDSAVGVNNPTLLPMPDGRFFLYYKAMKRGKGEVRRMGLAIADQVGGPYRFQNEPLTSNEGTIEDGFAFHLNGEVCLLVTDCYGEGNGGGMIYRSTDGLTFDPTPVRAYEAVDHYVKRWPNPAKGWSPWVLQRPALLLDRSGSPTHLFAPCGTPPEGKSGTATFMFEIKPEREEP
;
A
#
# COMPACT_ATOMS: atom_id res chain seq x y z
N LEU A 1 -15.47 -9.46 16.96
CA LEU A 1 -15.62 -10.13 15.66
C LEU A 1 -15.58 -11.64 15.87
N ASN A 2 -16.76 -12.22 16.13
CA ASN A 2 -16.82 -13.60 16.62
C ASN A 2 -17.18 -14.62 15.55
N GLY A 3 -17.23 -14.26 14.25
CA GLY A 3 -17.70 -15.17 13.23
C GLY A 3 -19.13 -15.73 13.49
N PRO A 4 -19.61 -16.63 12.67
CA PRO A 4 -18.92 -17.26 11.55
C PRO A 4 -18.62 -16.29 10.40
N TRP A 5 -17.51 -16.55 9.70
CA TRP A 5 -17.14 -15.83 8.50
C TRP A 5 -17.69 -16.58 7.29
N THR A 6 -18.32 -15.86 6.36
CA THR A 6 -18.80 -16.40 5.09
C THR A 6 -18.26 -15.57 3.95
N PHE A 7 -18.12 -16.15 2.78
CA PHE A 7 -17.80 -15.39 1.58
C PHE A 7 -18.88 -14.36 1.27
N ALA A 8 -18.47 -13.18 0.80
CA ALA A 8 -19.38 -12.23 0.19
C ALA A 8 -19.74 -12.73 -1.22
N GLY A 9 -21.03 -12.78 -1.54
CA GLY A 9 -21.49 -13.41 -2.79
C GLY A 9 -21.25 -14.93 -2.82
N ASP A 10 -21.18 -15.49 -4.02
CA ASP A 10 -21.13 -16.95 -4.20
C ASP A 10 -19.73 -17.54 -3.98
N ASP A 11 -18.66 -16.80 -4.30
CA ASP A 11 -17.28 -17.26 -4.26
C ASP A 11 -16.32 -16.36 -3.45
N GLY A 12 -16.83 -15.23 -2.95
CA GLY A 12 -16.02 -14.25 -2.22
C GLY A 12 -15.12 -13.38 -3.09
N LEU A 13 -15.17 -13.52 -4.41
CA LEU A 13 -14.37 -12.74 -5.34
C LEU A 13 -14.97 -11.34 -5.52
N VAL A 14 -14.28 -10.33 -5.07
CA VAL A 14 -14.72 -8.92 -5.13
C VAL A 14 -14.14 -8.20 -6.35
N LEU A 15 -12.92 -8.55 -6.74
CA LEU A 15 -12.20 -7.91 -7.85
C LEU A 15 -11.26 -8.92 -8.52
N ASP A 16 -11.48 -9.16 -9.81
CA ASP A 16 -10.59 -9.97 -10.67
C ASP A 16 -9.81 -9.07 -11.63
N VAL A 17 -8.86 -9.65 -12.37
CA VAL A 17 -8.16 -8.95 -13.46
C VAL A 17 -9.21 -8.47 -14.48
N PRO A 18 -9.20 -7.16 -14.86
CA PRO A 18 -10.22 -6.64 -15.76
C PRO A 18 -10.16 -7.31 -17.13
N ALA A 19 -11.32 -7.69 -17.65
CA ALA A 19 -11.45 -8.28 -18.99
C ALA A 19 -11.35 -7.21 -20.10
N ASP A 20 -11.65 -5.93 -19.78
CA ASP A 20 -11.62 -4.82 -20.72
C ASP A 20 -10.17 -4.41 -21.03
N PRO A 21 -9.70 -4.53 -22.29
CA PRO A 21 -8.35 -4.13 -22.69
C PRO A 21 -8.09 -2.62 -22.60
N ALA A 22 -9.10 -1.79 -22.43
CA ALA A 22 -8.95 -0.36 -22.19
C ALA A 22 -8.45 -0.05 -20.76
N VAL A 23 -8.60 -0.98 -19.83
CA VAL A 23 -8.10 -0.81 -18.47
C VAL A 23 -6.61 -1.15 -18.40
N TRP A 24 -5.81 -0.26 -17.87
CA TRP A 24 -4.35 -0.39 -17.82
C TRP A 24 -3.84 -1.69 -17.17
N SER A 25 -4.58 -2.22 -16.21
CA SER A 25 -4.27 -3.46 -15.49
C SER A 25 -4.82 -4.72 -16.15
N HIS A 26 -5.44 -4.60 -17.33
CA HIS A 26 -5.78 -5.74 -18.18
C HIS A 26 -4.52 -6.56 -18.46
N ASP A 27 -4.62 -7.87 -18.36
CA ASP A 27 -3.48 -8.78 -18.53
C ASP A 27 -2.30 -8.51 -17.59
N SER A 28 -2.60 -8.08 -16.36
CA SER A 28 -1.55 -7.80 -15.37
C SER A 28 -0.65 -9.00 -15.11
N ALA A 29 0.68 -8.80 -15.16
CA ALA A 29 1.68 -9.84 -14.90
C ALA A 29 1.67 -10.35 -13.45
N VAL A 30 1.11 -9.58 -12.52
CA VAL A 30 1.06 -9.91 -11.08
C VAL A 30 -0.38 -10.05 -10.56
N GLY A 31 -1.37 -10.01 -11.46
CA GLY A 31 -2.78 -9.95 -11.07
C GLY A 31 -3.18 -8.58 -10.53
N VAL A 32 -4.34 -8.52 -9.89
CA VAL A 32 -4.90 -7.38 -9.16
C VAL A 32 -4.92 -7.78 -7.70
N ASN A 33 -4.04 -7.22 -6.88
CA ASN A 33 -3.83 -7.71 -5.52
C ASN A 33 -3.38 -6.61 -4.54
N ASN A 34 -3.15 -7.00 -3.28
CA ASN A 34 -2.77 -6.12 -2.17
C ASN A 34 -3.73 -4.91 -2.05
N PRO A 35 -5.05 -5.17 -1.89
CA PRO A 35 -6.04 -4.11 -1.88
C PRO A 35 -6.05 -3.34 -0.56
N THR A 36 -6.44 -2.08 -0.65
CA THR A 36 -6.85 -1.27 0.49
C THR A 36 -8.18 -0.59 0.18
N LEU A 37 -9.15 -0.77 1.06
CA LEU A 37 -10.50 -0.25 0.90
C LEU A 37 -10.64 1.05 1.67
N LEU A 38 -11.17 2.09 1.02
CA LEU A 38 -11.46 3.37 1.65
C LEU A 38 -12.93 3.76 1.39
N PRO A 39 -13.77 3.85 2.43
CA PRO A 39 -15.08 4.47 2.32
C PRO A 39 -14.91 5.97 2.09
N MET A 40 -15.62 6.51 1.10
CA MET A 40 -15.59 7.92 0.77
C MET A 40 -16.75 8.67 1.41
N PRO A 41 -16.61 9.99 1.68
CA PRO A 41 -17.66 10.80 2.32
C PRO A 41 -18.97 10.84 1.54
N ASP A 42 -18.95 10.61 0.22
CA ASP A 42 -20.12 10.55 -0.65
C ASP A 42 -20.82 9.18 -0.64
N GLY A 43 -20.36 8.24 0.18
CA GLY A 43 -20.92 6.91 0.34
C GLY A 43 -20.36 5.85 -0.60
N ARG A 44 -19.50 6.22 -1.55
CA ARG A 44 -18.81 5.26 -2.43
C ARG A 44 -17.70 4.54 -1.70
N PHE A 45 -17.24 3.43 -2.30
CA PHE A 45 -16.13 2.62 -1.83
C PHE A 45 -15.02 2.60 -2.87
N PHE A 46 -13.84 3.07 -2.48
CA PHE A 46 -12.65 3.10 -3.32
C PHE A 46 -11.75 1.93 -2.92
N LEU A 47 -11.54 1.00 -3.84
CA LEU A 47 -10.66 -0.14 -3.67
C LEU A 47 -9.38 0.11 -4.47
N TYR A 48 -8.35 0.57 -3.78
CA TYR A 48 -7.03 0.72 -4.36
C TYR A 48 -6.34 -0.64 -4.42
N TYR A 49 -5.65 -0.91 -5.51
CA TYR A 49 -5.00 -2.18 -5.74
C TYR A 49 -3.65 -2.00 -6.43
N LYS A 50 -2.82 -3.02 -6.37
CA LYS A 50 -1.55 -3.10 -7.09
C LYS A 50 -1.70 -3.95 -8.34
N ALA A 51 -1.11 -3.49 -9.45
CA ALA A 51 -0.98 -4.26 -10.68
C ALA A 51 0.31 -3.89 -11.41
N MET A 52 0.64 -4.63 -12.48
CA MET A 52 1.79 -4.39 -13.34
C MET A 52 1.47 -4.84 -14.75
N LYS A 53 1.65 -3.99 -15.75
CA LYS A 53 1.54 -4.40 -17.15
C LYS A 53 2.57 -5.50 -17.48
N ARG A 54 2.27 -6.33 -18.49
CA ARG A 54 3.28 -7.22 -19.04
C ARG A 54 4.23 -6.44 -19.92
N GLY A 55 5.52 -6.67 -19.77
CA GLY A 55 6.53 -6.03 -20.60
C GLY A 55 7.88 -5.88 -19.91
N LYS A 56 8.92 -5.67 -20.70
CA LYS A 56 10.26 -5.37 -20.20
C LYS A 56 10.29 -3.93 -19.69
N GLY A 57 10.75 -3.73 -18.48
CA GLY A 57 10.85 -2.40 -17.86
C GLY A 57 9.54 -1.91 -17.22
N GLU A 58 8.47 -2.71 -17.25
CA GLU A 58 7.25 -2.37 -16.53
C GLU A 58 7.44 -2.48 -15.02
N VAL A 59 6.77 -1.59 -14.30
CA VAL A 59 6.82 -1.52 -12.83
C VAL A 59 5.43 -1.67 -12.23
N ARG A 60 5.39 -2.08 -10.97
CA ARG A 60 4.14 -2.12 -10.21
C ARG A 60 3.66 -0.70 -9.92
N ARG A 61 2.37 -0.48 -10.11
CA ARG A 61 1.69 0.78 -9.85
C ARG A 61 0.41 0.54 -9.09
N MET A 62 -0.11 1.60 -8.49
CA MET A 62 -1.42 1.56 -7.84
C MET A 62 -2.52 1.89 -8.85
N GLY A 63 -3.62 1.18 -8.76
CA GLY A 63 -4.85 1.41 -9.50
C GLY A 63 -6.04 1.57 -8.57
N LEU A 64 -7.20 1.88 -9.15
CA LEU A 64 -8.45 2.10 -8.42
C LEU A 64 -9.61 1.40 -9.11
N ALA A 65 -10.46 0.81 -8.30
CA ALA A 65 -11.81 0.38 -8.69
C ALA A 65 -12.83 0.98 -7.69
N ILE A 66 -13.98 1.39 -8.20
CA ILE A 66 -14.99 2.14 -7.45
C ILE A 66 -16.31 1.38 -7.46
N ALA A 67 -16.98 1.33 -6.31
CA ALA A 67 -18.33 0.77 -6.16
C ALA A 67 -19.23 1.66 -5.30
N ASP A 68 -20.54 1.51 -5.48
CA ASP A 68 -21.56 2.17 -4.66
C ASP A 68 -21.91 1.34 -3.41
N GLN A 69 -21.47 0.08 -3.35
CA GLN A 69 -21.63 -0.82 -2.22
C GLN A 69 -20.31 -1.52 -1.93
N VAL A 70 -20.05 -1.85 -0.67
CA VAL A 70 -18.80 -2.48 -0.23
C VAL A 70 -18.51 -3.81 -0.92
N GLY A 71 -19.53 -4.58 -1.26
CA GLY A 71 -19.42 -5.83 -2.00
C GLY A 71 -19.34 -5.69 -3.52
N GLY A 72 -19.36 -4.46 -4.05
CA GLY A 72 -19.34 -4.22 -5.50
C GLY A 72 -20.75 -4.11 -6.13
N PRO A 73 -20.85 -4.20 -7.45
CA PRO A 73 -19.76 -4.43 -8.40
C PRO A 73 -18.81 -3.23 -8.49
N TYR A 74 -17.51 -3.52 -8.58
CA TYR A 74 -16.46 -2.52 -8.72
C TYR A 74 -16.19 -2.21 -10.19
N ARG A 75 -16.06 -0.91 -10.51
CA ARG A 75 -15.71 -0.40 -11.84
C ARG A 75 -14.28 0.11 -11.82
N PHE A 76 -13.43 -0.46 -12.65
CA PHE A 76 -12.03 -0.04 -12.79
C PHE A 76 -11.87 1.35 -13.37
N GLN A 77 -10.85 2.07 -12.94
CA GLN A 77 -10.33 3.23 -13.65
C GLN A 77 -9.37 2.77 -14.75
N ASN A 78 -9.42 3.48 -15.91
CA ASN A 78 -8.65 3.06 -17.09
C ASN A 78 -7.15 3.25 -16.93
N GLU A 79 -6.73 4.25 -16.18
CA GLU A 79 -5.32 4.62 -16.02
C GLU A 79 -4.81 4.26 -14.61
N PRO A 80 -3.49 4.03 -14.44
CA PRO A 80 -2.93 3.89 -13.11
C PRO A 80 -3.00 5.22 -12.33
N LEU A 81 -3.15 5.13 -11.02
CA LEU A 81 -3.17 6.30 -10.13
C LEU A 81 -1.79 6.91 -9.93
N THR A 82 -0.74 6.12 -10.08
CA THR A 82 0.64 6.53 -9.81
C THR A 82 1.48 6.44 -11.06
N SER A 83 2.39 7.41 -11.23
CA SER A 83 3.31 7.53 -12.36
C SER A 83 4.76 7.20 -12.00
N ASN A 84 4.96 6.44 -10.91
CA ASN A 84 6.27 6.05 -10.40
C ASN A 84 7.13 5.33 -11.45
N GLU A 85 8.44 5.59 -11.42
CA GLU A 85 9.43 4.94 -12.27
C GLU A 85 9.96 3.63 -11.65
N GLY A 86 10.08 3.59 -10.31
CA GLY A 86 10.41 2.40 -9.54
C GLY A 86 9.18 1.62 -9.12
N THR A 87 9.34 0.36 -8.73
CA THR A 87 8.23 -0.47 -8.23
C THR A 87 7.74 0.02 -6.87
N ILE A 88 6.44 0.31 -6.77
CA ILE A 88 5.73 0.52 -5.50
C ILE A 88 4.69 -0.56 -5.29
N GLU A 89 4.33 -0.83 -4.04
CA GLU A 89 3.31 -1.82 -3.70
C GLU A 89 2.70 -1.61 -2.30
N ASP A 90 1.73 -2.46 -1.96
CA ASP A 90 1.18 -2.62 -0.61
C ASP A 90 0.55 -1.32 -0.06
N GLY A 91 -0.36 -0.72 -0.83
CA GLY A 91 -1.01 0.53 -0.45
C GLY A 91 -1.84 0.41 0.84
N PHE A 92 -1.79 1.46 1.67
CA PHE A 92 -2.70 1.69 2.79
C PHE A 92 -3.35 3.07 2.60
N ALA A 93 -4.65 3.09 2.34
CA ALA A 93 -5.40 4.32 2.11
C ALA A 93 -6.10 4.79 3.38
N PHE A 94 -6.08 6.10 3.64
CA PHE A 94 -6.73 6.71 4.79
C PHE A 94 -7.05 8.19 4.52
N HIS A 95 -7.97 8.76 5.33
CA HIS A 95 -8.24 10.19 5.31
C HIS A 95 -7.36 10.91 6.33
N LEU A 96 -6.78 12.03 5.93
CA LEU A 96 -6.01 12.90 6.82
C LEU A 96 -6.22 14.37 6.41
N ASN A 97 -6.68 15.21 7.33
CA ASN A 97 -6.87 16.65 7.12
C ASN A 97 -7.73 17.02 5.88
N GLY A 98 -8.74 16.21 5.57
CA GLY A 98 -9.61 16.41 4.41
C GLY A 98 -9.07 15.89 3.09
N GLU A 99 -7.87 15.30 3.09
CA GLU A 99 -7.27 14.66 1.92
C GLU A 99 -7.37 13.13 2.03
N VAL A 100 -7.29 12.48 0.89
CA VAL A 100 -7.02 11.04 0.76
C VAL A 100 -5.51 10.85 0.68
N CYS A 101 -4.98 10.06 1.59
CA CYS A 101 -3.59 9.67 1.62
C CYS A 101 -3.45 8.20 1.22
N LEU A 102 -2.48 7.89 0.37
CA LEU A 102 -2.12 6.54 -0.04
C LEU A 102 -0.66 6.28 0.34
N LEU A 103 -0.46 5.57 1.43
CA LEU A 103 0.85 5.14 1.90
C LEU A 103 1.24 3.85 1.17
N VAL A 104 2.42 3.81 0.56
CA VAL A 104 2.91 2.67 -0.21
C VAL A 104 4.33 2.29 0.20
N THR A 105 4.69 1.03 -0.02
CA THR A 105 6.07 0.57 0.01
C THR A 105 6.76 0.98 -1.29
N ASP A 106 7.94 1.61 -1.18
CA ASP A 106 8.82 1.85 -2.33
C ASP A 106 9.95 0.83 -2.32
N CYS A 107 9.86 -0.15 -3.22
CA CYS A 107 10.81 -1.25 -3.23
C CYS A 107 12.17 -0.88 -3.84
N TYR A 108 12.20 -0.04 -4.87
CA TYR A 108 13.40 0.21 -5.66
C TYR A 108 13.50 1.64 -6.21
N GLY A 109 12.63 2.54 -5.79
CA GLY A 109 12.63 3.93 -6.19
C GLY A 109 13.39 4.83 -5.21
N GLU A 110 12.99 6.09 -5.14
CA GLU A 110 13.59 7.08 -4.25
C GLU A 110 13.50 6.72 -2.77
N GLY A 111 12.43 6.01 -2.37
CA GLY A 111 12.23 5.51 -1.02
C GLY A 111 13.15 4.35 -0.64
N ASN A 112 13.76 3.69 -1.60
CA ASN A 112 14.77 2.64 -1.46
C ASN A 112 14.53 1.69 -0.27
N GLY A 113 13.36 1.06 -0.24
CA GLY A 113 12.97 0.11 0.81
C GLY A 113 12.22 0.73 2.00
N GLY A 114 11.97 2.04 1.97
CA GLY A 114 11.07 2.75 2.86
C GLY A 114 9.66 2.87 2.27
N GLY A 115 8.92 3.88 2.69
CA GLY A 115 7.59 4.18 2.19
C GLY A 115 7.42 5.60 1.69
N MET A 116 6.51 5.73 0.74
CA MET A 116 6.10 7.01 0.16
C MET A 116 4.62 7.23 0.45
N ILE A 117 4.23 8.50 0.56
CA ILE A 117 2.83 8.89 0.71
C ILE A 117 2.43 9.80 -0.46
N TYR A 118 1.41 9.38 -1.16
CA TYR A 118 0.73 10.16 -2.19
C TYR A 118 -0.49 10.85 -1.56
N ARG A 119 -0.81 12.06 -2.01
CA ARG A 119 -1.94 12.85 -1.51
C ARG A 119 -2.90 13.18 -2.64
N SER A 120 -4.17 13.29 -2.31
CA SER A 120 -5.25 13.61 -3.23
C SER A 120 -6.40 14.29 -2.50
N THR A 121 -7.04 15.26 -3.11
CA THR A 121 -8.25 15.90 -2.56
C THR A 121 -9.53 15.12 -2.85
N ASP A 122 -9.50 14.23 -3.84
CA ASP A 122 -10.68 13.49 -4.33
C ASP A 122 -10.50 11.97 -4.31
N GLY A 123 -9.28 11.47 -4.07
CA GLY A 123 -8.93 10.05 -4.11
C GLY A 123 -8.86 9.46 -5.53
N LEU A 124 -9.08 10.28 -6.56
CA LEU A 124 -9.06 9.88 -7.98
C LEU A 124 -7.78 10.32 -8.67
N THR A 125 -7.30 11.50 -8.32
CA THR A 125 -6.09 12.10 -8.89
C THR A 125 -5.12 12.41 -7.77
N PHE A 126 -3.98 11.74 -7.78
CA PHE A 126 -2.93 11.94 -6.79
C PHE A 126 -1.84 12.88 -7.29
N ASP A 127 -1.23 13.64 -6.37
CA ASP A 127 -0.04 14.41 -6.67
C ASP A 127 1.04 13.46 -7.24
N PRO A 128 1.62 13.75 -8.41
CA PRO A 128 2.65 12.91 -8.99
C PRO A 128 3.95 12.91 -8.18
N THR A 129 4.10 13.83 -7.23
CA THR A 129 5.29 13.99 -6.39
C THR A 129 5.01 13.50 -4.97
N PRO A 130 5.19 12.20 -4.67
CA PRO A 130 4.98 11.70 -3.33
C PRO A 130 6.07 12.22 -2.38
N VAL A 131 5.74 12.27 -1.10
CA VAL A 131 6.72 12.57 -0.06
C VAL A 131 7.14 11.29 0.67
N ARG A 132 8.36 11.28 1.21
CA ARG A 132 8.82 10.17 2.03
C ARG A 132 8.03 10.09 3.32
N ALA A 133 7.48 8.90 3.60
CA ALA A 133 6.69 8.63 4.79
C ALA A 133 7.52 7.96 5.89
N TYR A 134 8.36 7.00 5.50
CA TYR A 134 9.28 6.32 6.42
C TYR A 134 10.50 5.83 5.66
N GLU A 135 11.61 5.69 6.38
CA GLU A 135 12.88 5.23 5.83
C GLU A 135 12.95 3.70 5.75
N ALA A 136 13.95 3.18 5.06
CA ALA A 136 14.27 1.76 5.10
C ALA A 136 14.65 1.34 6.52
N VAL A 137 14.48 0.05 6.82
CA VAL A 137 14.62 -0.47 8.19
C VAL A 137 16.01 -0.26 8.80
N ASP A 138 17.07 -0.22 8.01
CA ASP A 138 18.45 0.03 8.47
C ASP A 138 18.68 1.46 8.96
N HIS A 139 17.79 2.39 8.62
CA HIS A 139 17.77 3.72 9.22
C HIS A 139 17.46 3.63 10.72
N TYR A 140 16.53 2.76 11.11
CA TYR A 140 16.02 2.66 12.47
C TYR A 140 16.76 1.61 13.31
N VAL A 141 17.13 0.48 12.72
CA VAL A 141 17.69 -0.68 13.40
C VAL A 141 19.20 -0.75 13.16
N LYS A 142 19.98 -0.25 14.10
CA LYS A 142 21.45 -0.22 14.00
C LYS A 142 22.13 -1.52 14.43
N ARG A 143 21.45 -2.35 15.21
CA ARG A 143 21.96 -3.65 15.67
C ARG A 143 20.88 -4.71 15.53
N TRP A 144 21.19 -5.72 14.75
CA TRP A 144 20.31 -6.87 14.59
C TRP A 144 20.60 -7.92 15.67
N PRO A 145 19.57 -8.59 16.21
CA PRO A 145 19.74 -9.57 17.28
C PRO A 145 20.67 -10.73 16.92
N ASN A 146 20.91 -10.97 15.66
CA ASN A 146 21.76 -12.06 15.19
C ASN A 146 22.57 -11.67 13.93
N PRO A 147 23.58 -10.78 14.04
CA PRO A 147 24.38 -10.34 12.91
C PRO A 147 25.19 -11.48 12.26
N ALA A 148 25.47 -12.56 13.01
CA ALA A 148 26.23 -13.71 12.48
C ALA A 148 25.49 -14.54 11.42
N LYS A 149 24.20 -14.27 11.20
CA LYS A 149 23.35 -14.99 10.22
C LYS A 149 23.11 -14.22 8.92
N GLY A 150 23.87 -13.18 8.65
CA GLY A 150 23.76 -12.43 7.39
C GLY A 150 22.40 -11.76 7.22
N TRP A 151 21.75 -11.34 8.27
CA TRP A 151 20.53 -10.56 8.23
C TRP A 151 20.83 -9.20 7.59
N SER A 152 20.47 -9.05 6.34
CA SER A 152 20.33 -7.74 5.73
C SER A 152 18.85 -7.41 5.74
N PRO A 153 18.42 -6.47 6.56
CA PRO A 153 17.03 -6.01 6.54
C PRO A 153 16.81 -5.28 5.23
N TRP A 154 15.79 -5.73 4.54
CA TRP A 154 15.41 -5.14 3.27
C TRP A 154 14.27 -4.15 3.49
N VAL A 155 13.29 -4.24 2.65
CA VAL A 155 12.17 -3.34 2.56
C VAL A 155 11.21 -3.54 3.73
N LEU A 156 10.82 -2.47 4.39
CA LEU A 156 9.64 -2.45 5.24
C LEU A 156 8.40 -2.48 4.32
N GLN A 157 7.72 -3.61 4.29
CA GLN A 157 6.60 -3.88 3.38
C GLN A 157 5.26 -3.73 4.07
N ARG A 158 4.18 -3.67 3.27
CA ARG A 158 2.79 -3.72 3.75
C ARG A 158 2.54 -2.80 4.94
N PRO A 159 2.81 -1.50 4.78
CA PRO A 159 2.60 -0.56 5.87
C PRO A 159 1.14 -0.53 6.28
N ALA A 160 0.90 -0.52 7.57
CA ALA A 160 -0.42 -0.31 8.15
C ALA A 160 -0.32 0.72 9.27
N LEU A 161 -1.27 1.64 9.33
CA LEU A 161 -1.30 2.68 10.35
C LEU A 161 -2.38 2.38 11.39
N LEU A 162 -2.03 2.58 12.65
CA LEU A 162 -3.04 2.78 13.68
C LEU A 162 -3.42 4.25 13.68
N LEU A 163 -4.69 4.52 13.44
CA LEU A 163 -5.26 5.86 13.50
C LEU A 163 -5.97 6.07 14.83
N ASP A 164 -5.89 7.27 15.37
CA ASP A 164 -6.68 7.66 16.52
C ASP A 164 -8.14 7.98 16.12
N ARG A 165 -8.93 8.45 17.08
CA ARG A 165 -10.35 8.77 16.84
C ARG A 165 -10.57 9.97 15.90
N SER A 166 -9.55 10.79 15.69
CA SER A 166 -9.57 11.91 14.74
C SER A 166 -9.14 11.50 13.33
N GLY A 167 -8.67 10.27 13.15
CA GLY A 167 -8.09 9.78 11.92
C GLY A 167 -6.59 10.06 11.77
N SER A 168 -5.95 10.61 12.82
CA SER A 168 -4.53 10.92 12.79
C SER A 168 -3.68 9.67 13.03
N PRO A 169 -2.61 9.44 12.25
CA PRO A 169 -1.72 8.30 12.44
C PRO A 169 -0.93 8.40 13.75
N THR A 170 -0.94 7.33 14.54
CA THR A 170 -0.21 7.24 15.81
C THR A 170 0.91 6.22 15.79
N HIS A 171 0.74 5.15 15.04
CA HIS A 171 1.75 4.10 14.90
C HIS A 171 1.79 3.58 13.47
N LEU A 172 3.00 3.23 13.02
CA LEU A 172 3.24 2.48 11.79
C LEU A 172 3.62 1.06 12.15
N PHE A 173 2.94 0.11 11.51
CA PHE A 173 3.30 -1.32 11.52
C PHE A 173 3.81 -1.70 10.14
N ALA A 174 4.97 -2.29 10.07
CA ALA A 174 5.51 -2.77 8.80
C ALA A 174 6.32 -4.06 9.01
N PRO A 175 5.97 -5.15 8.33
CA PRO A 175 6.81 -6.34 8.30
C PRO A 175 8.05 -6.12 7.43
N CYS A 176 9.12 -6.79 7.81
CA CYS A 176 10.35 -6.85 7.04
C CYS A 176 10.67 -8.32 6.74
N GLY A 177 10.86 -8.64 5.49
CA GLY A 177 11.39 -9.93 5.09
C GLY A 177 12.88 -10.00 5.42
N THR A 178 13.29 -11.10 6.01
CA THR A 178 14.69 -11.35 6.30
C THR A 178 15.04 -12.69 5.68
N PRO A 179 15.77 -12.74 4.59
CA PRO A 179 16.32 -13.98 4.13
C PRO A 179 17.70 -14.21 4.75
N PRO A 180 17.85 -15.11 5.70
CA PRO A 180 19.11 -15.84 5.78
C PRO A 180 19.11 -16.82 4.62
N GLU A 181 20.24 -17.04 3.99
CA GLU A 181 20.40 -18.09 3.01
C GLU A 181 19.73 -19.40 3.51
N GLY A 182 18.70 -19.84 2.80
CA GLY A 182 17.99 -21.09 3.06
C GLY A 182 16.89 -21.09 4.13
N LYS A 183 16.54 -19.99 4.78
CA LYS A 183 15.38 -19.90 5.71
C LYS A 183 14.70 -18.56 5.57
N SER A 184 13.45 -18.57 5.12
CA SER A 184 12.59 -17.38 5.15
C SER A 184 12.19 -17.05 6.59
N GLY A 185 12.56 -15.87 7.06
CA GLY A 185 12.05 -15.28 8.29
C GLY A 185 11.41 -13.94 8.01
N THR A 186 10.42 -13.57 8.79
CA THR A 186 9.81 -12.24 8.78
C THR A 186 9.72 -11.73 10.20
N ALA A 187 9.82 -10.41 10.35
CA ALA A 187 9.55 -9.71 11.60
C ALA A 187 8.63 -8.54 11.32
N THR A 188 7.77 -8.21 12.25
CA THR A 188 6.95 -7.00 12.19
C THR A 188 7.51 -5.96 13.13
N PHE A 189 7.73 -4.77 12.61
CA PHE A 189 8.15 -3.61 13.39
C PHE A 189 6.96 -2.71 13.67
N MET A 190 6.97 -2.08 14.83
CA MET A 190 6.05 -1.03 15.23
C MET A 190 6.85 0.23 15.54
N PHE A 191 6.46 1.33 14.93
CA PHE A 191 7.04 2.65 15.16
C PHE A 191 5.98 3.58 15.71
N GLU A 192 6.27 4.28 16.80
CA GLU A 192 5.44 5.37 17.28
C GLU A 192 5.66 6.61 16.42
N ILE A 193 4.59 7.17 15.87
CA ILE A 193 4.63 8.43 15.11
C ILE A 193 4.50 9.57 16.10
N LYS A 194 5.58 10.32 16.25
CA LYS A 194 5.59 11.52 17.11
C LYS A 194 5.24 12.74 16.25
N PRO A 195 4.40 13.66 16.77
CA PRO A 195 4.25 14.95 16.12
C PRO A 195 5.60 15.64 16.00
N GLU A 196 5.84 16.31 14.88
CA GLU A 196 7.01 17.16 14.76
C GLU A 196 7.08 18.07 15.98
N ARG A 197 8.22 18.08 16.65
CA ARG A 197 8.44 19.06 17.70
C ARG A 197 8.51 20.40 16.99
N GLU A 198 7.61 21.31 17.32
CA GLU A 198 7.84 22.73 17.04
C GLU A 198 9.18 23.04 17.67
N GLU A 199 10.20 23.29 16.85
CA GLU A 199 11.45 23.82 17.35
C GLU A 199 11.17 25.20 17.95
N PRO A 200 11.62 25.44 19.19
CA PRO A 200 11.36 26.70 19.87
C PRO A 200 12.05 27.90 19.21
#